data_db675d98adf27b635aef67dda3bd40c2
#
_entry.id   db675d98adf27b635aef67dda3bd40c2
#
_cell.length_a   1.000
_cell.length_b   1.000
_cell.length_c   1.000
_cell.angle_alpha   90.00
_cell.angle_beta   90.00
_cell.angle_gamma   90.00
#
_symmetry.space_group_name_H-M   'P 1'
#
loop_
_entity.id
_entity.type
_entity.pdbx_description
1 polymer ?
#
loop_
_entity_poly.entity_id
_entity_poly.type
_entity_poly.pdbx_seq_one_letter_code
_entity_poly.pdbx_strand_id
1 'polypeptide(L)'
;MEFKQISLAYQMKGTFIKELSGTIEKNKVTSIIGPNGCGKSTLLSLLARNRNIDAGSITLSGKELSEYKAKEIAKKIAMVYQNNQTSEDVTVEDLIRFGRVPHKSLWQKDSTEDEKIVEWAIQCTNLQSYKYIYLNELSGGQRQRVWIAMALAQKTDILFLDEPTTYLDIYHQIELLQLVRKLNEEYQITIVMVLHDINQALRYSDYVILMKDGKIIASGEPSEVITEKNIKEIYQVDIMLNTEKETGGSYIIPLGI
;
A
#
# COMPACT_ATOMS: atom_id res chain seq x y z
N MET A 1 11.68 6.66 4.35
CA MET A 1 11.02 7.92 3.92
C MET A 1 10.58 8.65 5.16
N GLU A 2 10.79 9.97 5.23
CA GLU A 2 10.34 10.80 6.37
C GLU A 2 9.39 11.87 5.88
N PHE A 3 8.42 12.25 6.72
CA PHE A 3 7.55 13.40 6.45
C PHE A 3 7.41 14.23 7.72
N LYS A 4 7.46 15.56 7.57
CA LYS A 4 7.51 16.53 8.68
C LYS A 4 6.49 17.62 8.48
N GLN A 5 5.57 17.75 9.43
CA GLN A 5 4.54 18.79 9.49
C GLN A 5 3.77 18.98 8.18
N ILE A 6 3.51 17.86 7.47
CA ILE A 6 2.77 17.93 6.21
C ILE A 6 1.31 18.28 6.45
N SER A 7 0.81 19.20 5.64
CA SER A 7 -0.58 19.64 5.68
C SER A 7 -1.18 19.65 4.28
N LEU A 8 -2.48 19.38 4.20
CA LEU A 8 -3.27 19.49 2.97
C LEU A 8 -4.66 20.01 3.31
N ALA A 9 -5.11 21.03 2.57
CA ALA A 9 -6.46 21.54 2.60
C ALA A 9 -7.23 21.17 1.33
N TYR A 10 -8.51 20.78 1.47
CA TYR A 10 -9.42 20.69 0.34
C TYR A 10 -10.18 22.01 0.21
N GLN A 11 -10.19 22.60 -0.99
CA GLN A 11 -10.76 23.94 -1.29
C GLN A 11 -12.19 24.17 -0.75
N MET A 12 -12.98 23.13 -0.50
CA MET A 12 -14.36 23.23 0.00
C MET A 12 -14.58 22.71 1.43
N LYS A 13 -13.59 22.10 2.09
CA LYS A 13 -13.77 21.43 3.39
C LYS A 13 -12.75 21.84 4.48
N GLY A 14 -11.90 22.84 4.21
CA GLY A 14 -10.84 23.27 5.14
C GLY A 14 -9.66 22.28 5.17
N THR A 15 -8.76 22.47 6.13
CA THR A 15 -7.56 21.66 6.28
C THR A 15 -7.95 20.24 6.68
N PHE A 16 -7.62 19.26 5.82
CA PHE A 16 -8.00 17.86 6.00
C PHE A 16 -6.89 17.03 6.65
N ILE A 17 -5.64 17.27 6.24
CA ILE A 17 -4.42 16.73 6.87
C ILE A 17 -3.74 17.88 7.59
N LYS A 18 -3.40 17.70 8.88
CA LYS A 18 -2.90 18.78 9.74
C LYS A 18 -1.59 18.38 10.39
N GLU A 19 -0.49 18.96 9.93
CA GLU A 19 0.84 18.88 10.55
C GLU A 19 1.30 17.44 10.86
N LEU A 20 1.01 16.49 9.94
CA LEU A 20 1.43 15.12 10.12
C LEU A 20 2.96 15.00 10.03
N SER A 21 3.52 14.27 11.00
CA SER A 21 4.93 13.90 10.99
C SER A 21 5.07 12.41 11.26
N GLY A 22 6.01 11.77 10.61
CA GLY A 22 6.24 10.33 10.78
C GLY A 22 7.33 9.81 9.84
N THR A 23 7.55 8.51 9.93
CA THR A 23 8.56 7.80 9.15
C THR A 23 7.99 6.51 8.60
N ILE A 24 8.30 6.22 7.34
CA ILE A 24 8.13 4.90 6.74
C ILE A 24 9.49 4.21 6.79
N GLU A 25 9.57 3.16 7.57
CA GLU A 25 10.80 2.39 7.75
C GLU A 25 11.12 1.58 6.49
N LYS A 26 12.41 1.55 6.16
CA LYS A 26 12.89 0.78 5.01
C LYS A 26 12.78 -0.73 5.28
N ASN A 27 12.40 -1.48 4.26
CA ASN A 27 12.30 -2.95 4.29
C ASN A 27 11.31 -3.48 5.35
N LYS A 28 10.30 -2.69 5.69
CA LYS A 28 9.21 -3.04 6.62
C LYS A 28 7.85 -2.98 5.92
N VAL A 29 6.89 -3.69 6.47
CA VAL A 29 5.48 -3.58 6.12
C VAL A 29 4.82 -2.62 7.11
N THR A 30 4.37 -1.46 6.63
CA THR A 30 3.64 -0.47 7.41
C THR A 30 2.16 -0.48 7.03
N SER A 31 1.26 -0.62 7.99
CA SER A 31 -0.16 -0.44 7.76
C SER A 31 -0.66 0.89 8.29
N ILE A 32 -1.48 1.57 7.49
CA ILE A 32 -2.22 2.77 7.89
C ILE A 32 -3.64 2.35 8.18
N ILE A 33 -4.10 2.52 9.44
CA ILE A 33 -5.45 2.19 9.89
C ILE A 33 -6.15 3.39 10.50
N GLY A 34 -7.47 3.35 10.61
CA GLY A 34 -8.31 4.41 11.16
C GLY A 34 -9.71 4.41 10.53
N PRO A 35 -10.66 5.19 11.06
CA PRO A 35 -12.03 5.28 10.55
C PRO A 35 -12.09 5.73 9.09
N ASN A 36 -13.22 5.47 8.43
CA ASN A 36 -13.46 5.95 7.07
C ASN A 36 -13.43 7.48 7.04
N GLY A 37 -12.79 8.03 6.00
CA GLY A 37 -12.67 9.49 5.83
C GLY A 37 -11.61 10.16 6.71
N CYS A 38 -10.86 9.45 7.55
CA CYS A 38 -9.84 10.07 8.42
C CYS A 38 -8.56 10.51 7.70
N GLY A 39 -8.38 10.18 6.40
CA GLY A 39 -7.24 10.67 5.62
C GLY A 39 -6.20 9.63 5.21
N LYS A 40 -6.43 8.33 5.42
CA LYS A 40 -5.48 7.25 5.09
C LYS A 40 -4.98 7.27 3.64
N SER A 41 -5.90 7.17 2.68
CA SER A 41 -5.57 7.20 1.25
C SER A 41 -5.01 8.55 0.81
N THR A 42 -5.41 9.64 1.50
CA THR A 42 -4.83 10.96 1.27
C THR A 42 -3.37 11.00 1.70
N LEU A 43 -3.03 10.51 2.90
CA LEU A 43 -1.64 10.39 3.34
C LEU A 43 -0.83 9.54 2.35
N LEU A 44 -1.33 8.38 1.95
CA LEU A 44 -0.67 7.51 0.98
C LEU A 44 -0.42 8.23 -0.36
N SER A 45 -1.40 8.99 -0.87
CA SER A 45 -1.27 9.79 -2.09
C SER A 45 -0.23 10.91 -1.98
N LEU A 46 -0.11 11.55 -0.81
CA LEU A 46 0.93 12.56 -0.54
C LEU A 46 2.32 11.93 -0.54
N LEU A 47 2.49 10.80 0.14
CA LEU A 47 3.75 10.06 0.20
C LEU A 47 4.16 9.51 -1.18
N ALA A 48 3.21 9.15 -2.03
CA ALA A 48 3.44 8.73 -3.42
C ALA A 48 3.69 9.92 -4.38
N ARG A 49 3.57 11.17 -3.91
CA ARG A 49 3.59 12.39 -4.72
C ARG A 49 2.54 12.41 -5.84
N ASN A 50 1.43 11.73 -5.66
CA ASN A 50 0.25 11.85 -6.54
C ASN A 50 -0.57 13.11 -6.20
N ARG A 51 -0.31 13.71 -5.04
CA ARG A 51 -0.80 15.01 -4.62
C ARG A 51 0.34 15.82 -4.02
N ASN A 52 0.28 17.13 -4.17
CA ASN A 52 1.22 18.04 -3.53
C ASN A 52 0.78 18.32 -2.09
N ILE A 53 1.71 18.54 -1.19
CA ILE A 53 1.48 19.10 0.14
C ILE A 53 1.34 20.62 0.05
N ASP A 54 0.54 21.22 0.95
CA ASP A 54 0.43 22.68 1.06
C ASP A 54 1.52 23.25 2.00
N ALA A 55 1.94 22.46 2.99
CA ALA A 55 3.00 22.82 3.94
C ALA A 55 3.75 21.58 4.42
N GLY A 56 4.93 21.80 4.99
CA GLY A 56 5.81 20.74 5.48
C GLY A 56 6.77 20.22 4.43
N SER A 57 7.37 19.05 4.66
CA SER A 57 8.30 18.40 3.75
C SER A 57 8.18 16.88 3.77
N ILE A 58 8.45 16.23 2.63
CA ILE A 58 8.58 14.77 2.53
C ILE A 58 9.95 14.48 1.93
N THR A 59 10.74 13.67 2.60
CA THR A 59 12.08 13.28 2.13
C THR A 59 12.15 11.78 1.83
N LEU A 60 12.78 11.47 0.71
CA LEU A 60 13.09 10.10 0.29
C LEU A 60 14.59 9.95 0.12
N SER A 61 15.22 9.07 0.88
CA SER A 61 16.69 8.87 0.84
C SER A 61 17.49 10.18 1.01
N GLY A 62 17.05 11.06 1.93
CA GLY A 62 17.71 12.31 2.26
C GLY A 62 17.48 13.47 1.29
N LYS A 63 16.72 13.27 0.20
CA LYS A 63 16.35 14.30 -0.77
C LYS A 63 14.87 14.62 -0.69
N GLU A 64 14.48 15.89 -0.82
CA GLU A 64 13.06 16.27 -0.85
C GLU A 64 12.32 15.66 -2.03
N LEU A 65 11.10 15.16 -1.76
CA LEU A 65 10.29 14.50 -2.77
C LEU A 65 9.91 15.45 -3.92
N SER A 66 9.79 16.74 -3.63
CA SER A 66 9.52 17.82 -4.59
C SER A 66 10.62 18.00 -5.64
N GLU A 67 11.86 17.69 -5.31
CA GLU A 67 13.03 17.87 -6.18
C GLU A 67 13.22 16.73 -7.19
N TYR A 68 12.53 15.59 -7.01
CA TYR A 68 12.60 14.51 -7.97
C TYR A 68 11.76 14.83 -9.21
N LYS A 69 12.23 14.45 -10.40
CA LYS A 69 11.39 14.41 -11.60
C LYS A 69 10.38 13.26 -11.50
N ALA A 70 9.21 13.39 -12.16
CA ALA A 70 8.17 12.36 -12.14
C ALA A 70 8.70 10.96 -12.50
N LYS A 71 9.54 10.87 -13.54
CA LYS A 71 10.15 9.61 -13.98
C LYS A 71 11.12 9.01 -12.93
N GLU A 72 11.80 9.87 -12.15
CA GLU A 72 12.70 9.42 -11.08
C GLU A 72 11.91 8.83 -9.90
N ILE A 73 10.78 9.45 -9.54
CA ILE A 73 9.87 8.92 -8.52
C ILE A 73 9.27 7.59 -8.98
N ALA A 74 8.79 7.53 -10.22
CA ALA A 74 8.23 6.28 -10.76
C ALA A 74 9.23 5.11 -10.81
N LYS A 75 10.53 5.36 -10.65
CA LYS A 75 11.56 4.32 -10.46
C LYS A 75 11.84 3.97 -9.00
N LYS A 76 11.23 4.68 -8.05
CA LYS A 76 11.46 4.50 -6.61
C LYS A 76 10.21 4.06 -5.86
N ILE A 77 9.04 4.48 -6.34
CA ILE A 77 7.74 4.26 -5.71
C ILE A 77 6.79 3.71 -6.76
N ALA A 78 6.21 2.56 -6.48
CA ALA A 78 5.04 2.04 -7.18
C ALA A 78 3.79 2.19 -6.31
N MET A 79 2.62 2.38 -6.92
CA MET A 79 1.36 2.48 -6.20
C MET A 79 0.27 1.70 -6.93
N VAL A 80 -0.50 0.94 -6.15
CA VAL A 80 -1.74 0.29 -6.57
C VAL A 80 -2.89 0.99 -5.85
N TYR A 81 -3.84 1.52 -6.61
CA TYR A 81 -5.02 2.21 -6.08
C TYR A 81 -6.13 1.22 -5.71
N GLN A 82 -7.08 1.66 -4.89
CA GLN A 82 -8.28 0.90 -4.58
C GLN A 82 -9.11 0.57 -5.83
N ASN A 83 -9.29 1.57 -6.70
CA ASN A 83 -10.05 1.44 -7.95
C ASN A 83 -9.09 1.63 -9.13
N ASN A 84 -8.61 0.52 -9.68
CA ASN A 84 -7.80 0.53 -10.88
C ASN A 84 -8.69 0.20 -12.10
N GLN A 85 -8.55 0.99 -13.16
CA GLN A 85 -9.29 0.80 -14.40
C GLN A 85 -8.32 0.74 -15.58
N THR A 86 -8.65 -0.10 -16.57
CA THR A 86 -7.97 -0.18 -17.85
C THR A 86 -9.00 -0.55 -18.93
N SER A 87 -8.62 -0.49 -20.21
CA SER A 87 -9.48 -0.98 -21.28
C SER A 87 -9.67 -2.51 -21.17
N GLU A 88 -10.82 -2.98 -21.62
CA GLU A 88 -11.20 -4.41 -21.54
C GLU A 88 -10.34 -5.31 -22.44
N ASP A 89 -9.71 -4.74 -23.47
CA ASP A 89 -8.93 -5.45 -24.48
C ASP A 89 -7.44 -5.61 -24.13
N VAL A 90 -7.08 -5.56 -22.83
CA VAL A 90 -5.69 -5.69 -22.38
C VAL A 90 -5.50 -7.07 -21.75
N THR A 91 -4.46 -7.79 -22.17
CA THR A 91 -4.08 -9.06 -21.54
C THR A 91 -3.32 -8.83 -20.24
N VAL A 92 -3.23 -9.85 -19.38
CA VAL A 92 -2.44 -9.83 -18.15
C VAL A 92 -0.99 -9.40 -18.42
N GLU A 93 -0.35 -10.03 -19.42
CA GLU A 93 1.03 -9.70 -19.76
C GLU A 93 1.19 -8.26 -20.21
N ASP A 94 0.29 -7.77 -21.09
CA ASP A 94 0.35 -6.40 -21.59
C ASP A 94 0.22 -5.36 -20.46
N LEU A 95 -0.70 -5.59 -19.51
CA LEU A 95 -0.83 -4.70 -18.35
C LEU A 95 0.45 -4.71 -17.51
N ILE A 96 1.01 -5.87 -17.21
CA ILE A 96 2.23 -5.99 -16.42
C ILE A 96 3.41 -5.27 -17.11
N ARG A 97 3.49 -5.34 -18.45
CA ARG A 97 4.51 -4.63 -19.25
C ARG A 97 4.44 -3.10 -19.07
N PHE A 98 3.27 -2.51 -18.80
CA PHE A 98 3.18 -1.08 -18.51
C PHE A 98 3.99 -0.66 -17.26
N GLY A 99 4.24 -1.58 -16.33
CA GLY A 99 5.15 -1.32 -15.22
C GLY A 99 6.58 -0.95 -15.67
N ARG A 100 6.99 -1.30 -16.91
CA ARG A 100 8.32 -0.95 -17.45
C ARG A 100 8.40 0.44 -18.07
N VAL A 101 7.27 1.15 -18.27
CA VAL A 101 7.23 2.47 -18.91
C VAL A 101 8.20 3.48 -18.28
N PRO A 102 8.36 3.59 -16.95
CA PRO A 102 9.30 4.52 -16.34
C PRO A 102 10.77 4.27 -16.71
N HIS A 103 11.10 3.07 -17.15
CA HIS A 103 12.49 2.67 -17.49
C HIS A 103 12.83 2.87 -18.97
N LYS A 104 11.83 3.10 -19.82
CA LYS A 104 12.01 3.25 -21.28
C LYS A 104 12.11 4.70 -21.72
N SER A 105 12.77 4.93 -22.86
CA SER A 105 12.62 6.15 -23.64
C SER A 105 11.40 6.04 -24.57
N LEU A 106 10.92 7.18 -25.11
CA LEU A 106 9.63 7.28 -25.83
C LEU A 106 9.45 6.30 -27.01
N TRP A 107 10.52 5.77 -27.60
CA TRP A 107 10.46 4.88 -28.78
C TRP A 107 11.23 3.58 -28.56
N GLN A 108 11.58 3.27 -27.33
CA GLN A 108 12.37 2.09 -27.01
C GLN A 108 11.47 0.86 -26.92
N LYS A 109 11.80 -0.18 -27.71
CA LYS A 109 11.20 -1.51 -27.58
C LYS A 109 11.63 -2.15 -26.26
N ASP A 110 10.91 -3.20 -25.85
CA ASP A 110 11.27 -3.99 -24.69
C ASP A 110 12.67 -4.58 -24.87
N SER A 111 13.46 -4.47 -23.83
CA SER A 111 14.76 -5.14 -23.75
C SER A 111 14.55 -6.57 -23.21
N THR A 112 15.55 -7.43 -23.40
CA THR A 112 15.57 -8.76 -22.77
C THR A 112 15.51 -8.69 -21.24
N GLU A 113 16.00 -7.59 -20.65
CA GLU A 113 15.88 -7.34 -19.20
C GLU A 113 14.44 -7.00 -18.80
N ASP A 114 13.72 -6.19 -19.60
CA ASP A 114 12.31 -5.90 -19.36
C ASP A 114 11.46 -7.18 -19.40
N GLU A 115 11.73 -8.06 -20.35
CA GLU A 115 11.05 -9.36 -20.45
C GLU A 115 11.29 -10.23 -19.22
N LYS A 116 12.52 -10.32 -18.73
CA LYS A 116 12.83 -11.06 -17.49
C LYS A 116 12.13 -10.49 -16.28
N ILE A 117 12.03 -9.16 -16.16
CA ILE A 117 11.35 -8.51 -15.05
C ILE A 117 9.84 -8.74 -15.11
N VAL A 118 9.22 -8.68 -16.30
CA VAL A 118 7.80 -8.99 -16.50
C VAL A 118 7.52 -10.45 -16.11
N GLU A 119 8.34 -11.37 -16.58
CA GLU A 119 8.18 -12.79 -16.25
C GLU A 119 8.36 -13.06 -14.73
N TRP A 120 9.35 -12.42 -14.10
CA TRP A 120 9.52 -12.46 -12.65
C TRP A 120 8.28 -11.95 -11.91
N ALA A 121 7.70 -10.82 -12.34
CA ALA A 121 6.50 -10.27 -11.70
C ALA A 121 5.29 -11.22 -11.85
N ILE A 122 5.13 -11.85 -13.02
CA ILE A 122 4.10 -12.87 -13.27
C ILE A 122 4.30 -14.07 -12.33
N GLN A 123 5.53 -14.54 -12.16
CA GLN A 123 5.85 -15.66 -11.27
C GLN A 123 5.61 -15.34 -9.81
N CYS A 124 6.06 -14.17 -9.32
CA CYS A 124 5.85 -13.73 -7.94
C CYS A 124 4.36 -13.68 -7.55
N THR A 125 3.48 -13.40 -8.51
CA THR A 125 2.04 -13.24 -8.29
C THR A 125 1.20 -14.45 -8.69
N ASN A 126 1.85 -15.58 -9.08
CA ASN A 126 1.19 -16.82 -9.53
C ASN A 126 0.21 -16.60 -10.71
N LEU A 127 0.62 -15.79 -11.70
CA LEU A 127 -0.21 -15.43 -12.85
C LEU A 127 0.18 -16.15 -14.16
N GLN A 128 1.07 -17.16 -14.11
CA GLN A 128 1.59 -17.83 -15.33
C GLN A 128 0.49 -18.39 -16.21
N SER A 129 -0.52 -19.04 -15.63
CA SER A 129 -1.66 -19.63 -16.36
C SER A 129 -2.62 -18.60 -16.93
N TYR A 130 -2.53 -17.35 -16.49
CA TYR A 130 -3.40 -16.25 -16.91
C TYR A 130 -2.73 -15.27 -17.86
N LYS A 131 -1.46 -15.50 -18.21
CA LYS A 131 -0.59 -14.58 -18.94
C LYS A 131 -1.24 -13.94 -20.17
N TYR A 132 -1.96 -14.73 -20.97
CA TYR A 132 -2.59 -14.32 -22.22
C TYR A 132 -4.11 -14.12 -22.12
N ILE A 133 -4.66 -14.18 -20.91
CA ILE A 133 -6.09 -13.97 -20.65
C ILE A 133 -6.37 -12.47 -20.58
N TYR A 134 -7.53 -12.04 -21.05
CA TYR A 134 -7.98 -10.66 -20.93
C TYR A 134 -8.41 -10.34 -19.51
N LEU A 135 -8.20 -9.09 -19.06
CA LEU A 135 -8.49 -8.69 -17.69
C LEU A 135 -9.97 -8.78 -17.30
N ASN A 136 -10.87 -8.60 -18.25
CA ASN A 136 -12.33 -8.73 -18.04
C ASN A 136 -12.77 -10.17 -17.73
N GLU A 137 -11.97 -11.18 -18.11
CA GLU A 137 -12.25 -12.58 -17.85
C GLU A 137 -11.80 -13.04 -16.45
N LEU A 138 -11.05 -12.20 -15.73
CA LEU A 138 -10.49 -12.54 -14.43
C LEU A 138 -11.45 -12.25 -13.28
N SER A 139 -11.36 -13.04 -12.20
CA SER A 139 -12.00 -12.70 -10.92
C SER A 139 -11.42 -11.42 -10.31
N GLY A 140 -12.12 -10.82 -9.32
CA GLY A 140 -11.63 -9.63 -8.62
C GLY A 140 -10.25 -9.84 -7.98
N GLY A 141 -10.04 -10.98 -7.30
CA GLY A 141 -8.76 -11.31 -6.68
C GLY A 141 -7.63 -11.53 -7.70
N GLN A 142 -7.94 -12.16 -8.84
CA GLN A 142 -6.97 -12.31 -9.92
C GLN A 142 -6.59 -10.95 -10.51
N ARG A 143 -7.56 -10.07 -10.78
CA ARG A 143 -7.30 -8.70 -11.26
C ARG A 143 -6.43 -7.91 -10.28
N GLN A 144 -6.71 -8.01 -8.97
CA GLN A 144 -5.90 -7.34 -7.96
C GLN A 144 -4.44 -7.80 -8.00
N ARG A 145 -4.19 -9.10 -8.17
CA ARG A 145 -2.82 -9.63 -8.35
C ARG A 145 -2.14 -9.12 -9.61
N VAL A 146 -2.87 -8.91 -10.71
CA VAL A 146 -2.30 -8.34 -11.94
C VAL A 146 -1.83 -6.89 -11.72
N TRP A 147 -2.60 -6.08 -10.99
CA TRP A 147 -2.17 -4.72 -10.64
C TRP A 147 -0.92 -4.71 -9.76
N ILE A 148 -0.84 -5.64 -8.81
CA ILE A 148 0.37 -5.80 -8.00
C ILE A 148 1.55 -6.25 -8.87
N ALA A 149 1.35 -7.20 -9.80
CA ALA A 149 2.38 -7.63 -10.73
C ALA A 149 2.89 -6.48 -11.61
N MET A 150 2.00 -5.62 -12.11
CA MET A 150 2.37 -4.41 -12.84
C MET A 150 3.23 -3.47 -11.97
N ALA A 151 2.84 -3.26 -10.71
CA ALA A 151 3.63 -2.45 -9.77
C ALA A 151 4.99 -3.10 -9.47
N LEU A 152 5.07 -4.42 -9.34
CA LEU A 152 6.34 -5.15 -9.18
C LEU A 152 7.24 -5.04 -10.43
N ALA A 153 6.65 -5.11 -11.62
CA ALA A 153 7.40 -4.92 -12.86
C ALA A 153 8.03 -3.52 -12.97
N GLN A 154 7.52 -2.54 -12.24
CA GLN A 154 8.14 -1.23 -12.12
C GLN A 154 9.50 -1.28 -11.40
N LYS A 155 9.78 -2.35 -10.63
CA LYS A 155 11.06 -2.62 -9.94
C LYS A 155 11.49 -1.47 -9.04
N THR A 156 10.64 -1.11 -8.09
CA THR A 156 10.82 -0.02 -7.14
C THR A 156 11.19 -0.53 -5.75
N ASP A 157 11.82 0.32 -4.93
CA ASP A 157 12.15 0.01 -3.53
C ASP A 157 10.93 0.10 -2.60
N ILE A 158 9.88 0.84 -3.02
CA ILE A 158 8.68 1.11 -2.22
C ILE A 158 7.44 0.77 -3.02
N LEU A 159 6.54 0.01 -2.40
CA LEU A 159 5.22 -0.35 -2.92
C LEU A 159 4.13 0.21 -1.99
N PHE A 160 3.25 1.04 -2.53
CA PHE A 160 2.07 1.54 -1.84
C PHE A 160 0.82 0.82 -2.34
N LEU A 161 -0.01 0.37 -1.39
CA LEU A 161 -1.25 -0.37 -1.65
C LEU A 161 -2.42 0.34 -0.96
N ASP A 162 -3.32 0.92 -1.73
CA ASP A 162 -4.50 1.60 -1.18
C ASP A 162 -5.67 0.62 -1.11
N GLU A 163 -6.02 0.17 0.09
CA GLU A 163 -7.09 -0.79 0.40
C GLU A 163 -7.05 -2.07 -0.46
N PRO A 164 -5.94 -2.80 -0.49
CA PRO A 164 -5.73 -3.88 -1.44
C PRO A 164 -6.64 -5.10 -1.19
N THR A 165 -7.24 -5.24 0.00
CA THR A 165 -8.10 -6.36 0.39
C THR A 165 -9.59 -6.07 0.24
N THR A 166 -9.98 -4.84 -0.13
CA THR A 166 -11.38 -4.43 -0.28
C THR A 166 -12.03 -5.18 -1.45
N TYR A 167 -13.28 -5.62 -1.28
CA TYR A 167 -14.06 -6.42 -2.23
C TYR A 167 -13.55 -7.83 -2.53
N LEU A 168 -12.56 -8.33 -1.78
CA LEU A 168 -12.08 -9.69 -1.87
C LEU A 168 -12.75 -10.57 -0.81
N ASP A 169 -13.01 -11.83 -1.14
CA ASP A 169 -13.37 -12.83 -0.14
C ASP A 169 -12.17 -13.18 0.77
N ILE A 170 -12.44 -13.86 1.87
CA ILE A 170 -11.42 -14.14 2.89
C ILE A 170 -10.23 -14.93 2.35
N TYR A 171 -10.46 -15.85 1.40
CA TYR A 171 -9.38 -16.62 0.80
C TYR A 171 -8.42 -15.72 0.04
N HIS A 172 -8.94 -14.85 -0.84
CA HIS A 172 -8.13 -13.94 -1.64
C HIS A 172 -7.50 -12.83 -0.82
N GLN A 173 -8.14 -12.38 0.27
CA GLN A 173 -7.51 -11.44 1.22
C GLN A 173 -6.26 -12.04 1.86
N ILE A 174 -6.36 -13.28 2.37
CA ILE A 174 -5.23 -13.97 3.01
C ILE A 174 -4.12 -14.23 1.99
N GLU A 175 -4.45 -14.73 0.81
CA GLU A 175 -3.49 -14.98 -0.27
C GLU A 175 -2.71 -13.72 -0.64
N LEU A 176 -3.39 -12.57 -0.74
CA LEU A 176 -2.78 -11.29 -1.05
C LEU A 176 -1.86 -10.80 0.08
N LEU A 177 -2.29 -10.90 1.33
CA LEU A 177 -1.47 -10.47 2.47
C LEU A 177 -0.25 -11.38 2.67
N GLN A 178 -0.36 -12.67 2.38
CA GLN A 178 0.79 -13.59 2.33
C GLN A 178 1.76 -13.21 1.20
N LEU A 179 1.24 -12.83 0.03
CA LEU A 179 2.07 -12.30 -1.06
C LEU A 179 2.81 -11.02 -0.61
N VAL A 180 2.14 -10.09 0.06
CA VAL A 180 2.76 -8.86 0.60
C VAL A 180 3.92 -9.21 1.55
N ARG A 181 3.71 -10.14 2.49
CA ARG A 181 4.78 -10.59 3.40
C ARG A 181 5.94 -11.23 2.65
N LYS A 182 5.66 -12.12 1.72
CA LYS A 182 6.67 -12.76 0.87
C LYS A 182 7.50 -11.72 0.10
N LEU A 183 6.86 -10.73 -0.51
CA LEU A 183 7.55 -9.66 -1.23
C LEU A 183 8.47 -8.85 -0.34
N ASN A 184 8.04 -8.56 0.89
CA ASN A 184 8.88 -7.87 1.86
C ASN A 184 10.05 -8.74 2.32
N GLU A 185 9.81 -9.99 2.72
CA GLU A 185 10.82 -10.90 3.30
C GLU A 185 11.86 -11.34 2.27
N GLU A 186 11.44 -11.76 1.07
CA GLU A 186 12.34 -12.29 0.05
C GLU A 186 13.03 -11.20 -0.78
N TYR A 187 12.32 -10.11 -1.07
CA TYR A 187 12.82 -9.06 -1.98
C TYR A 187 13.13 -7.75 -1.29
N GLN A 188 12.92 -7.66 0.03
CA GLN A 188 13.21 -6.47 0.85
C GLN A 188 12.51 -5.20 0.36
N ILE A 189 11.32 -5.36 -0.24
CA ILE A 189 10.50 -4.24 -0.69
C ILE A 189 9.87 -3.57 0.54
N THR A 190 10.01 -2.26 0.66
CA THR A 190 9.27 -1.47 1.65
C THR A 190 7.82 -1.38 1.23
N ILE A 191 6.88 -1.82 2.06
CA ILE A 191 5.46 -1.84 1.71
C ILE A 191 4.67 -0.97 2.68
N VAL A 192 3.82 -0.10 2.14
CA VAL A 192 2.85 0.66 2.93
C VAL A 192 1.46 0.38 2.40
N MET A 193 0.56 -0.06 3.26
CA MET A 193 -0.80 -0.41 2.85
C MET A 193 -1.85 0.23 3.75
N VAL A 194 -2.95 0.64 3.17
CA VAL A 194 -4.15 1.05 3.91
C VAL A 194 -4.98 -0.19 4.15
N LEU A 195 -5.32 -0.46 5.42
CA LEU A 195 -6.18 -1.58 5.79
C LEU A 195 -7.39 -1.10 6.60
N HIS A 196 -8.51 -1.83 6.46
CA HIS A 196 -9.71 -1.65 7.28
C HIS A 196 -9.79 -2.64 8.41
N ASP A 197 -9.28 -3.85 8.22
CA ASP A 197 -9.30 -4.92 9.22
C ASP A 197 -8.10 -4.79 10.16
N ILE A 198 -8.40 -4.59 11.45
CA ILE A 198 -7.39 -4.41 12.49
C ILE A 198 -6.61 -5.72 12.73
N ASN A 199 -7.28 -6.88 12.61
CA ASN A 199 -6.60 -8.17 12.75
C ASN A 199 -5.61 -8.43 11.61
N GLN A 200 -5.94 -7.98 10.38
CA GLN A 200 -4.98 -8.00 9.27
C GLN A 200 -3.77 -7.11 9.56
N ALA A 201 -3.98 -5.91 10.10
CA ALA A 201 -2.88 -5.02 10.48
C ALA A 201 -2.01 -5.63 11.60
N LEU A 202 -2.61 -6.24 12.63
CA LEU A 202 -1.88 -6.94 13.69
C LEU A 202 -1.00 -8.07 13.15
N ARG A 203 -1.52 -8.84 12.19
CA ARG A 203 -0.86 -10.07 11.73
C ARG A 203 0.18 -9.84 10.64
N TYR A 204 -0.03 -8.85 9.77
CA TYR A 204 0.76 -8.70 8.55
C TYR A 204 1.64 -7.45 8.51
N SER A 205 1.70 -6.66 9.58
CA SER A 205 2.51 -5.44 9.63
C SER A 205 3.65 -5.55 10.63
N ASP A 206 4.75 -4.87 10.32
CA ASP A 206 5.85 -4.62 11.24
C ASP A 206 5.65 -3.28 11.97
N TYR A 207 4.90 -2.37 11.36
CA TYR A 207 4.64 -1.03 11.88
C TYR A 207 3.21 -0.60 11.55
N VAL A 208 2.56 0.11 12.46
CA VAL A 208 1.20 0.63 12.27
C VAL A 208 1.17 2.14 12.49
N ILE A 209 0.46 2.84 11.63
CA ILE A 209 0.09 4.25 11.77
C ILE A 209 -1.42 4.32 11.97
N LEU A 210 -1.85 4.75 13.16
CA LEU A 210 -3.25 4.89 13.53
C LEU A 210 -3.70 6.34 13.36
N MET A 211 -4.69 6.56 12.50
CA MET A 211 -5.17 7.89 12.12
C MET A 211 -6.60 8.16 12.57
N LYS A 212 -6.87 9.42 12.95
CA LYS A 212 -8.22 9.96 13.15
C LYS A 212 -8.26 11.45 12.77
N ASP A 213 -9.30 11.88 12.08
CA ASP A 213 -9.58 13.28 11.74
C ASP A 213 -8.38 14.04 11.15
N GLY A 214 -7.66 13.41 10.21
CA GLY A 214 -6.49 13.99 9.54
C GLY A 214 -5.24 14.08 10.40
N LYS A 215 -5.17 13.37 11.52
CA LYS A 215 -4.02 13.33 12.45
C LYS A 215 -3.55 11.90 12.66
N ILE A 216 -2.26 11.75 12.95
CA ILE A 216 -1.70 10.52 13.50
C ILE A 216 -1.90 10.56 15.00
N ILE A 217 -2.59 9.55 15.55
CA ILE A 217 -2.88 9.43 16.99
C ILE A 217 -1.81 8.58 17.68
N ALA A 218 -1.39 7.51 17.03
CA ALA A 218 -0.32 6.63 17.49
C ALA A 218 0.40 6.02 16.30
N SER A 219 1.67 5.70 16.47
CA SER A 219 2.44 4.93 15.49
C SER A 219 3.54 4.14 16.20
N GLY A 220 3.81 2.92 15.74
CA GLY A 220 4.76 2.03 16.39
C GLY A 220 4.52 0.57 15.99
N GLU A 221 5.02 -0.35 16.78
CA GLU A 221 4.74 -1.77 16.62
C GLU A 221 3.23 -2.06 16.78
N PRO A 222 2.67 -3.03 16.04
CA PRO A 222 1.23 -3.30 16.05
C PRO A 222 0.67 -3.51 17.46
N SER A 223 1.37 -4.25 18.33
CA SER A 223 0.96 -4.54 19.72
C SER A 223 0.95 -3.31 20.63
N GLU A 224 1.77 -2.30 20.34
CA GLU A 224 1.84 -1.05 21.10
C GLU A 224 0.76 -0.04 20.66
N VAL A 225 0.44 -0.04 19.39
CA VAL A 225 -0.53 0.89 18.78
C VAL A 225 -1.96 0.39 18.90
N ILE A 226 -2.19 -0.91 18.66
CA ILE A 226 -3.52 -1.53 18.69
C ILE A 226 -3.78 -2.01 20.12
N THR A 227 -4.32 -1.11 20.94
CA THR A 227 -4.72 -1.35 22.33
C THR A 227 -6.22 -1.14 22.50
N GLU A 228 -6.81 -1.73 23.54
CA GLU A 228 -8.24 -1.53 23.86
C GLU A 228 -8.57 -0.03 24.00
N LYS A 229 -7.69 0.74 24.65
CA LYS A 229 -7.83 2.18 24.82
C LYS A 229 -7.86 2.92 23.48
N ASN A 230 -6.87 2.69 22.62
CA ASN A 230 -6.76 3.38 21.33
C ASN A 230 -7.92 3.01 20.40
N ILE A 231 -8.32 1.74 20.37
CA ILE A 231 -9.43 1.30 19.53
C ILE A 231 -10.75 1.89 20.02
N LYS A 232 -11.01 1.90 21.33
CA LYS A 232 -12.20 2.54 21.89
C LYS A 232 -12.25 4.03 21.58
N GLU A 233 -11.13 4.76 21.75
CA GLU A 233 -11.05 6.21 21.48
C GLU A 233 -11.27 6.53 20.00
N ILE A 234 -10.71 5.71 19.10
CA ILE A 234 -10.68 5.99 17.66
C ILE A 234 -11.93 5.50 16.95
N TYR A 235 -12.33 4.25 17.21
CA TYR A 235 -13.44 3.58 16.52
C TYR A 235 -14.74 3.57 17.32
N GLN A 236 -14.69 3.97 18.61
CA GLN A 236 -15.83 3.93 19.54
C GLN A 236 -16.38 2.50 19.73
N VAL A 237 -15.51 1.51 19.68
CA VAL A 237 -15.83 0.08 19.85
C VAL A 237 -15.01 -0.48 21.00
N ASP A 238 -15.68 -1.18 21.91
CA ASP A 238 -15.02 -1.98 22.93
C ASP A 238 -14.49 -3.27 22.31
N ILE A 239 -13.25 -3.59 22.60
CA ILE A 239 -12.59 -4.80 22.14
C ILE A 239 -11.96 -5.56 23.30
N MET A 240 -11.72 -6.84 23.09
CA MET A 240 -10.81 -7.67 23.87
C MET A 240 -9.58 -7.99 23.04
N LEU A 241 -8.40 -7.70 23.57
CA LEU A 241 -7.14 -8.10 22.95
C LEU A 241 -6.72 -9.45 23.49
N ASN A 242 -6.52 -10.43 22.63
CA ASN A 242 -6.11 -11.78 22.98
C ASN A 242 -4.82 -12.15 22.25
N THR A 243 -4.13 -13.16 22.76
CA THR A 243 -2.95 -13.75 22.12
C THR A 243 -3.23 -15.20 21.80
N GLU A 244 -2.97 -15.61 20.56
CA GLU A 244 -3.07 -16.99 20.13
C GLU A 244 -1.93 -17.81 20.76
N LYS A 245 -2.28 -18.94 21.37
CA LYS A 245 -1.33 -19.74 22.16
C LYS A 245 -0.25 -20.41 21.33
N GLU A 246 -0.55 -20.78 20.09
CA GLU A 246 0.35 -21.56 19.23
C GLU A 246 1.35 -20.66 18.50
N THR A 247 0.91 -19.50 18.03
CA THR A 247 1.73 -18.59 17.20
C THR A 247 2.27 -17.39 17.96
N GLY A 248 1.73 -17.11 19.17
CA GLY A 248 2.01 -15.88 19.92
C GLY A 248 1.44 -14.62 19.27
N GLY A 249 0.68 -14.75 18.19
CA GLY A 249 0.08 -13.63 17.46
C GLY A 249 -1.08 -13.00 18.22
N SER A 250 -1.12 -11.68 18.27
CA SER A 250 -2.25 -10.95 18.87
C SER A 250 -3.41 -10.81 17.91
N TYR A 251 -4.64 -10.84 18.44
CA TYR A 251 -5.87 -10.56 17.71
C TYR A 251 -6.90 -9.87 18.60
N ILE A 252 -7.83 -9.16 17.98
CA ILE A 252 -8.92 -8.48 18.67
C ILE A 252 -10.25 -9.19 18.45
N ILE A 253 -11.10 -9.15 19.48
CA ILE A 253 -12.51 -9.55 19.41
C ILE A 253 -13.35 -8.31 19.72
N PRO A 254 -14.20 -7.81 18.80
CA PRO A 254 -15.14 -6.73 19.09
C PRO A 254 -16.17 -7.21 20.12
N LEU A 255 -16.44 -6.39 21.14
CA LEU A 255 -17.39 -6.69 22.22
C LEU A 255 -18.69 -5.88 22.09
N GLY A 256 -18.64 -4.67 21.53
CA GLY A 256 -19.80 -3.79 21.38
C GLY A 256 -19.42 -2.32 21.20
N ILE A 257 -20.42 -1.46 21.24
CA ILE A 257 -20.32 0.00 21.09
C ILE A 257 -20.62 0.67 22.42
#